data_ac6f648b62dc56d8f3ceda035b6d19e6
#
_entry.id   ac6f648b62dc56d8f3ceda035b6d19e6
#
_cell.length_a   1.000
_cell.length_b   1.000
_cell.length_c   1.000
_cell.angle_alpha   90.00
_cell.angle_beta   90.00
_cell.angle_gamma   90.00
#
_symmetry.space_group_name_H-M   'P 1'
#
loop_
_entity.id
_entity.type
_entity.pdbx_description
1 polymer ?
#
loop_
_entity_poly.entity_id
_entity_poly.type
_entity_poly.pdbx_seq_one_letter_code
_entity_poly.pdbx_strand_id
1 'polypeptide(L)'
;KEMVLYGVGLASVAVIWALVQYQDVIQTLLAISGVALLGYVLYESFKLPKEPRERMFAILFLISLNPIFWGLFEQAGGSMNLFTNEFVDRGGVPAGIFQSINPIYIILFAPLFAGLWQFLGKRGLEPSAPAKFGLALLQMGLANLVLVWGAHAWGIEVMTPVFLVFAYYLFATTAELCLSPVGLSAMNRLAPKFLASLIMGAWFYMTAVGNFVAGKIGEATGGHDGKMTKAGLLDIYDLFGWIAIGVGVAVLLFSPVVR
;
A
#
# COMPACT_ATOMS: atom_id res chain seq x y z
N LYS A 1 -21.70 31.30 -12.48
CA LYS A 1 -21.39 30.09 -11.67
C LYS A 1 -20.21 29.32 -12.30
N GLU A 2 -20.21 29.07 -13.62
CA GLU A 2 -19.12 28.34 -14.31
C GLU A 2 -17.77 29.07 -14.22
N MET A 3 -17.71 30.39 -14.43
CA MET A 3 -16.47 31.15 -14.27
C MET A 3 -15.88 31.07 -12.86
N VAL A 4 -16.72 30.99 -11.82
CA VAL A 4 -16.27 30.80 -10.45
C VAL A 4 -15.67 29.40 -10.27
N LEU A 5 -16.28 28.37 -10.85
CA LEU A 5 -15.75 27.00 -10.82
C LEU A 5 -14.41 26.89 -11.54
N TYR A 6 -14.27 27.52 -12.72
CA TYR A 6 -12.98 27.56 -13.42
C TYR A 6 -11.92 28.34 -12.63
N GLY A 7 -12.30 29.47 -12.02
CA GLY A 7 -11.40 30.25 -11.17
C GLY A 7 -10.93 29.48 -9.93
N VAL A 8 -11.84 28.78 -9.25
CA VAL A 8 -11.49 27.90 -8.12
C VAL A 8 -10.62 26.73 -8.58
N GLY A 9 -10.93 26.12 -9.74
CA GLY A 9 -10.11 25.06 -10.33
C GLY A 9 -8.67 25.50 -10.59
N LEU A 10 -8.49 26.67 -11.24
CA LEU A 10 -7.15 27.22 -11.50
C LEU A 10 -6.41 27.59 -10.21
N ALA A 11 -7.11 28.18 -9.24
CA ALA A 11 -6.52 28.50 -7.94
C ALA A 11 -6.09 27.22 -7.19
N SER A 12 -6.89 26.14 -7.25
CA SER A 12 -6.52 24.86 -6.63
C SER A 12 -5.28 24.23 -7.27
N VAL A 13 -5.11 24.35 -8.59
CA VAL A 13 -3.87 23.89 -9.26
C VAL A 13 -2.65 24.65 -8.75
N ALA A 14 -2.74 25.97 -8.59
CA ALA A 14 -1.64 26.78 -8.06
C ALA A 14 -1.32 26.41 -6.61
N VAL A 15 -2.33 26.16 -5.77
CA VAL A 15 -2.15 25.70 -4.38
C VAL A 15 -1.50 24.32 -4.35
N ILE A 16 -1.97 23.37 -5.16
CA ILE A 16 -1.38 22.03 -5.25
C ILE A 16 0.08 22.10 -5.71
N TRP A 17 0.34 22.91 -6.74
CA TRP A 17 1.71 23.11 -7.22
C TRP A 17 2.64 23.67 -6.12
N ALA A 18 2.18 24.67 -5.37
CA ALA A 18 2.94 25.22 -4.25
C ALA A 18 3.17 24.19 -3.15
N LEU A 19 2.14 23.40 -2.79
CA LEU A 19 2.26 22.35 -1.76
C LEU A 19 3.27 21.25 -2.17
N VAL A 20 3.30 20.85 -3.44
CA VAL A 20 4.27 19.86 -3.93
C VAL A 20 5.72 20.34 -3.79
N GLN A 21 5.98 21.66 -3.83
CA GLN A 21 7.31 22.23 -3.61
C GLN A 21 7.75 22.22 -2.13
N TYR A 22 6.79 22.16 -1.19
CA TYR A 22 7.03 22.24 0.26
C TYR A 22 6.68 20.92 0.95
N GLN A 23 7.50 19.90 0.74
CA GLN A 23 7.25 18.55 1.29
C GLN A 23 7.17 18.52 2.82
N ASP A 24 7.95 19.33 3.53
CA ASP A 24 7.91 19.42 4.99
C ASP A 24 6.56 19.97 5.49
N VAL A 25 5.98 20.92 4.74
CA VAL A 25 4.63 21.44 5.03
C VAL A 25 3.58 20.35 4.83
N ILE A 26 3.68 19.60 3.73
CA ILE A 26 2.78 18.46 3.48
C ILE A 26 2.91 17.42 4.59
N GLN A 27 4.13 17.05 4.98
CA GLN A 27 4.37 16.11 6.07
C GLN A 27 3.67 16.57 7.35
N THR A 28 3.85 17.82 7.72
CA THR A 28 3.24 18.39 8.92
C THR A 28 1.72 18.42 8.84
N LEU A 29 1.17 18.83 7.69
CA LEU A 29 -0.28 18.83 7.47
C LEU A 29 -0.88 17.41 7.51
N LEU A 30 -0.23 16.43 6.87
CA LEU A 30 -0.65 15.03 6.94
C LEU A 30 -0.56 14.49 8.37
N ALA A 31 0.49 14.81 9.13
CA ALA A 31 0.61 14.37 10.50
C ALA A 31 -0.51 14.94 11.39
N ILE A 32 -0.71 16.28 11.35
CA ILE A 32 -1.71 16.96 12.18
C ILE A 32 -3.13 16.53 11.80
N SER A 33 -3.47 16.58 10.52
CA SER A 33 -4.81 16.21 10.05
C SER A 33 -5.10 14.71 10.21
N GLY A 34 -4.09 13.85 10.07
CA GLY A 34 -4.21 12.41 10.33
C GLY A 34 -4.49 12.09 11.79
N VAL A 35 -3.73 12.71 12.71
CA VAL A 35 -3.97 12.57 14.14
C VAL A 35 -5.36 13.11 14.51
N ALA A 36 -5.75 14.26 13.96
CA ALA A 36 -7.06 14.85 14.20
C ALA A 36 -8.21 13.95 13.68
N LEU A 37 -8.04 13.41 12.45
CA LEU A 37 -9.02 12.50 11.84
C LEU A 37 -9.18 11.21 12.64
N LEU A 38 -8.08 10.53 12.95
CA LEU A 38 -8.13 9.28 13.71
C LEU A 38 -8.60 9.53 15.15
N GLY A 39 -8.16 10.62 15.77
CA GLY A 39 -8.63 11.04 17.09
C GLY A 39 -10.14 11.33 17.13
N TYR A 40 -10.66 11.97 16.08
CA TYR A 40 -12.10 12.21 15.97
C TYR A 40 -12.88 10.90 15.76
N VAL A 41 -12.40 10.00 14.89
CA VAL A 41 -13.04 8.69 14.69
C VAL A 41 -13.00 7.87 15.98
N LEU A 42 -11.89 7.89 16.70
CA LEU A 42 -11.75 7.22 18.00
C LEU A 42 -12.70 7.82 19.04
N TYR A 43 -12.80 9.13 19.13
CA TYR A 43 -13.73 9.83 20.04
C TYR A 43 -15.18 9.48 19.76
N GLU A 44 -15.61 9.50 18.50
CA GLU A 44 -16.97 9.09 18.12
C GLU A 44 -17.21 7.60 18.43
N SER A 45 -16.18 6.75 18.28
CA SER A 45 -16.27 5.31 18.60
C SER A 45 -16.61 5.07 20.08
N PHE A 46 -16.05 5.86 21.01
CA PHE A 46 -16.34 5.71 22.43
C PHE A 46 -17.77 6.10 22.84
N LYS A 47 -18.45 6.91 22.03
CA LYS A 47 -19.85 7.27 22.26
C LYS A 47 -20.85 6.17 21.86
N LEU A 48 -20.38 5.18 21.09
CA LEU A 48 -21.23 4.14 20.55
C LEU A 48 -21.50 3.02 21.59
N PRO A 49 -22.65 2.34 21.49
CA PRO A 49 -22.89 1.09 22.19
C PRO A 49 -21.81 0.05 21.90
N LYS A 50 -21.70 -0.99 22.74
CA LYS A 50 -20.60 -1.97 22.69
C LYS A 50 -20.35 -2.53 21.31
N GLU A 51 -21.37 -3.08 20.65
CA GLU A 51 -21.21 -3.75 19.35
C GLU A 51 -20.74 -2.81 18.21
N PRO A 52 -21.38 -1.66 17.93
CA PRO A 52 -20.86 -0.70 16.94
C PRO A 52 -19.47 -0.16 17.29
N ARG A 53 -19.14 -0.01 18.57
CA ARG A 53 -17.80 0.43 19.03
C ARG A 53 -16.73 -0.59 18.70
N GLU A 54 -16.98 -1.88 18.93
CA GLU A 54 -16.06 -2.96 18.58
C GLU A 54 -15.81 -3.01 17.07
N ARG A 55 -16.84 -2.82 16.24
CA ARG A 55 -16.72 -2.69 14.79
C ARG A 55 -15.85 -1.49 14.39
N MET A 56 -15.99 -0.36 15.07
CA MET A 56 -15.17 0.83 14.81
C MET A 56 -13.70 0.59 15.19
N PHE A 57 -13.41 -0.14 16.26
CA PHE A 57 -12.04 -0.51 16.59
C PHE A 57 -11.42 -1.47 15.55
N ALA A 58 -12.20 -2.40 15.01
CA ALA A 58 -11.76 -3.22 13.89
C ALA A 58 -11.46 -2.37 12.64
N ILE A 59 -12.28 -1.38 12.32
CA ILE A 59 -12.04 -0.41 11.25
C ILE A 59 -10.73 0.35 11.49
N LEU A 60 -10.54 0.92 12.67
CA LEU A 60 -9.33 1.67 13.02
C LEU A 60 -8.07 0.80 12.90
N PHE A 61 -8.15 -0.45 13.33
CA PHE A 61 -7.07 -1.42 13.17
C PHE A 61 -6.73 -1.63 11.68
N LEU A 62 -7.73 -1.91 10.84
CA LEU A 62 -7.51 -2.12 9.40
C LEU A 62 -6.98 -0.86 8.69
N ILE A 63 -7.52 0.31 9.04
CA ILE A 63 -7.07 1.60 8.49
C ILE A 63 -5.61 1.88 8.87
N SER A 64 -5.18 1.52 10.09
CA SER A 64 -3.78 1.74 10.53
C SER A 64 -2.76 0.91 9.75
N LEU A 65 -3.17 -0.22 9.17
CA LEU A 65 -2.31 -1.06 8.32
C LEU A 65 -2.17 -0.54 6.88
N ASN A 66 -3.11 0.31 6.46
CA ASN A 66 -3.18 0.83 5.10
C ASN A 66 -1.91 1.58 4.65
N PRO A 67 -1.35 2.53 5.45
CA PRO A 67 -0.12 3.23 5.07
C PRO A 67 1.10 2.32 4.94
N ILE A 68 1.17 1.25 5.73
CA ILE A 68 2.28 0.28 5.67
C ILE A 68 2.24 -0.43 4.33
N PHE A 69 1.08 -0.92 3.93
CA PHE A 69 0.91 -1.61 2.65
C PHE A 69 1.20 -0.68 1.47
N TRP A 70 0.53 0.48 1.40
CA TRP A 70 0.69 1.41 0.27
C TRP A 70 2.08 2.04 0.21
N GLY A 71 2.72 2.28 1.37
CA GLY A 71 4.10 2.75 1.42
C GLY A 71 5.09 1.80 0.73
N LEU A 72 4.85 0.49 0.82
CA LEU A 72 5.66 -0.53 0.15
C LEU A 72 5.22 -0.76 -1.29
N PHE A 73 3.91 -0.80 -1.55
CA PHE A 73 3.35 -1.06 -2.87
C PHE A 73 3.71 0.03 -3.89
N GLU A 74 3.64 1.29 -3.49
CA GLU A 74 3.93 2.45 -4.34
C GLU A 74 5.42 2.59 -4.71
N GLN A 75 6.30 1.76 -4.14
CA GLN A 75 7.68 1.63 -4.65
C GLN A 75 7.70 1.20 -6.12
N ALA A 76 6.66 0.55 -6.61
CA ALA A 76 6.50 0.16 -8.01
C ALA A 76 6.65 1.35 -8.97
N GLY A 77 6.08 2.52 -8.63
CA GLY A 77 6.22 3.76 -9.40
C GLY A 77 7.48 4.58 -9.07
N GLY A 78 8.11 4.30 -7.93
CA GLY A 78 9.28 5.00 -7.40
C GLY A 78 10.58 4.21 -7.58
N SER A 79 11.13 3.76 -6.45
CA SER A 79 12.43 3.09 -6.39
C SER A 79 12.51 1.81 -7.21
N MET A 80 11.42 1.04 -7.34
CA MET A 80 11.38 -0.17 -8.16
C MET A 80 11.46 0.15 -9.66
N ASN A 81 10.85 1.25 -10.11
CA ASN A 81 11.00 1.70 -11.49
C ASN A 81 12.45 2.12 -11.79
N LEU A 82 13.10 2.81 -10.84
CA LEU A 82 14.53 3.16 -10.93
C LEU A 82 15.40 1.91 -10.92
N PHE A 83 15.14 0.96 -10.01
CA PHE A 83 15.85 -0.34 -10.01
C PHE A 83 15.72 -1.06 -11.35
N THR A 84 14.51 -1.10 -11.89
CA THR A 84 14.23 -1.72 -13.19
C THR A 84 15.00 -1.00 -14.31
N ASN A 85 15.12 0.33 -14.23
CA ASN A 85 15.86 1.10 -15.24
C ASN A 85 17.36 0.87 -15.20
N GLU A 86 17.97 0.85 -14.02
CA GLU A 86 19.41 0.87 -13.84
C GLU A 86 20.03 -0.55 -13.71
N PHE A 87 19.29 -1.52 -13.13
CA PHE A 87 19.87 -2.79 -12.70
C PHE A 87 19.22 -4.04 -13.29
N VAL A 88 18.22 -3.91 -14.18
CA VAL A 88 17.52 -5.05 -14.79
C VAL A 88 17.86 -5.19 -16.28
N ASP A 89 18.17 -6.41 -16.71
CA ASP A 89 18.29 -6.72 -18.13
C ASP A 89 16.88 -6.74 -18.77
N ARG A 90 16.54 -5.62 -19.38
CA ARG A 90 15.22 -5.37 -19.97
C ARG A 90 15.13 -5.67 -21.46
N GLY A 91 16.23 -6.12 -22.08
CA GLY A 91 16.27 -6.35 -23.53
C GLY A 91 15.89 -5.12 -24.37
N GLY A 92 16.18 -3.90 -23.88
CA GLY A 92 15.86 -2.64 -24.58
C GLY A 92 14.43 -2.09 -24.32
N VAL A 93 13.60 -2.78 -23.55
CA VAL A 93 12.25 -2.30 -23.19
C VAL A 93 12.32 -1.16 -22.18
N PRO A 94 11.63 -0.01 -22.36
CA PRO A 94 11.60 1.08 -21.39
C PRO A 94 11.06 0.64 -20.02
N ALA A 95 11.72 1.06 -18.92
CA ALA A 95 11.36 0.64 -17.56
C ALA A 95 9.92 0.94 -17.18
N GLY A 96 9.39 2.08 -17.61
CA GLY A 96 7.99 2.48 -17.33
C GLY A 96 6.93 1.50 -17.87
N ILE A 97 7.25 0.71 -18.90
CA ILE A 97 6.32 -0.31 -19.44
C ILE A 97 6.08 -1.42 -18.41
N PHE A 98 7.07 -1.75 -17.58
CA PHE A 98 6.92 -2.81 -16.57
C PHE A 98 5.90 -2.45 -15.49
N GLN A 99 5.57 -1.18 -15.29
CA GLN A 99 4.47 -0.79 -14.40
C GLN A 99 3.10 -1.30 -14.89
N SER A 100 2.96 -1.57 -16.20
CA SER A 100 1.75 -2.17 -16.77
C SER A 100 1.53 -3.64 -16.36
N ILE A 101 2.52 -4.29 -15.77
CA ILE A 101 2.39 -5.68 -15.27
C ILE A 101 1.32 -5.76 -14.18
N ASN A 102 1.29 -4.78 -13.26
CA ASN A 102 0.27 -4.77 -12.19
C ASN A 102 -1.17 -4.74 -12.73
N PRO A 103 -1.60 -3.76 -13.56
CA PRO A 103 -2.97 -3.77 -14.09
C PRO A 103 -3.27 -5.01 -14.96
N ILE A 104 -2.30 -5.56 -15.69
CA ILE A 104 -2.48 -6.82 -16.43
C ILE A 104 -2.76 -7.96 -15.46
N TYR A 105 -1.97 -8.08 -14.40
CA TYR A 105 -2.16 -9.10 -13.38
C TYR A 105 -3.48 -8.92 -12.61
N ILE A 106 -3.93 -7.67 -12.35
CA ILE A 106 -5.24 -7.42 -11.77
C ILE A 106 -6.34 -8.00 -12.66
N ILE A 107 -6.31 -7.72 -13.97
CA ILE A 107 -7.31 -8.22 -14.92
C ILE A 107 -7.33 -9.77 -14.92
N LEU A 108 -6.16 -10.41 -14.88
CA LEU A 108 -6.04 -11.86 -14.89
C LEU A 108 -6.44 -12.50 -13.56
N PHE A 109 -6.01 -11.95 -12.44
CA PHE A 109 -6.14 -12.59 -11.13
C PHE A 109 -7.38 -12.15 -10.35
N ALA A 110 -7.97 -10.97 -10.59
CA ALA A 110 -9.15 -10.55 -9.85
C ALA A 110 -10.33 -11.52 -9.95
N PRO A 111 -10.69 -12.09 -11.14
CA PRO A 111 -11.72 -13.10 -11.22
C PRO A 111 -11.37 -14.39 -10.47
N LEU A 112 -10.08 -14.79 -10.48
CA LEU A 112 -9.61 -15.98 -9.76
C LEU A 112 -9.70 -15.78 -8.25
N PHE A 113 -9.30 -14.61 -7.73
CA PHE A 113 -9.43 -14.26 -6.31
C PHE A 113 -10.90 -14.15 -5.88
N ALA A 114 -11.77 -13.56 -6.71
CA ALA A 114 -13.20 -13.53 -6.43
C ALA A 114 -13.79 -14.96 -6.33
N GLY A 115 -13.42 -15.84 -7.27
CA GLY A 115 -13.80 -17.26 -7.24
C GLY A 115 -13.24 -18.00 -6.02
N LEU A 116 -11.97 -17.75 -5.66
CA LEU A 116 -11.31 -18.33 -4.49
C LEU A 116 -12.06 -17.96 -3.19
N TRP A 117 -12.36 -16.68 -2.99
CA TRP A 117 -13.07 -16.23 -1.80
C TRP A 117 -14.48 -16.81 -1.71
N GLN A 118 -15.21 -16.89 -2.83
CA GLN A 118 -16.53 -17.55 -2.88
C GLN A 118 -16.44 -19.05 -2.58
N PHE A 119 -15.45 -19.74 -3.13
CA PHE A 119 -15.22 -21.15 -2.90
C PHE A 119 -14.90 -21.45 -1.42
N LEU A 120 -14.00 -20.67 -0.83
CA LEU A 120 -13.66 -20.79 0.58
C LEU A 120 -14.84 -20.42 1.48
N GLY A 121 -15.61 -19.37 1.11
CA GLY A 121 -16.79 -18.94 1.85
C GLY A 121 -17.86 -20.01 1.92
N LYS A 122 -18.14 -20.71 0.81
CA LYS A 122 -19.08 -21.83 0.76
C LYS A 122 -18.67 -23.02 1.65
N ARG A 123 -17.39 -23.13 1.99
CA ARG A 123 -16.82 -24.15 2.88
C ARG A 123 -16.60 -23.69 4.31
N GLY A 124 -16.93 -22.43 4.64
CA GLY A 124 -16.66 -21.87 5.96
C GLY A 124 -15.16 -21.63 6.24
N LEU A 125 -14.31 -21.66 5.21
CA LEU A 125 -12.85 -21.53 5.30
C LEU A 125 -12.35 -20.13 4.85
N GLU A 126 -13.26 -19.20 4.53
CA GLU A 126 -12.88 -17.86 4.09
C GLU A 126 -12.16 -17.12 5.24
N PRO A 127 -10.93 -16.63 5.00
CA PRO A 127 -10.22 -15.85 6.00
C PRO A 127 -10.98 -14.55 6.34
N SER A 128 -10.92 -14.14 7.59
CA SER A 128 -11.49 -12.86 8.03
C SER A 128 -10.81 -11.68 7.32
N ALA A 129 -11.45 -10.50 7.32
CA ALA A 129 -10.84 -9.30 6.72
C ALA A 129 -9.45 -9.00 7.32
N PRO A 130 -9.23 -9.01 8.66
CA PRO A 130 -7.89 -8.87 9.22
C PRO A 130 -6.90 -9.93 8.74
N ALA A 131 -7.34 -11.20 8.61
CA ALA A 131 -6.46 -12.25 8.10
C ALA A 131 -6.05 -12.02 6.65
N LYS A 132 -6.96 -11.54 5.79
CA LYS A 132 -6.63 -11.16 4.40
C LYS A 132 -5.65 -9.99 4.34
N PHE A 133 -5.72 -9.04 5.26
CA PHE A 133 -4.73 -7.97 5.41
C PHE A 133 -3.36 -8.51 5.82
N GLY A 134 -3.31 -9.44 6.77
CA GLY A 134 -2.08 -10.13 7.14
C GLY A 134 -1.45 -10.87 5.96
N LEU A 135 -2.27 -11.58 5.16
CA LEU A 135 -1.82 -12.25 3.94
C LEU A 135 -1.31 -11.25 2.89
N ALA A 136 -1.94 -10.07 2.77
CA ALA A 136 -1.48 -9.03 1.86
C ALA A 136 -0.09 -8.52 2.26
N LEU A 137 0.13 -8.22 3.54
CA LEU A 137 1.45 -7.77 4.03
C LEU A 137 2.52 -8.83 3.89
N LEU A 138 2.19 -10.12 4.13
CA LEU A 138 3.12 -11.22 3.86
C LEU A 138 3.54 -11.29 2.40
N GLN A 139 2.58 -11.21 1.48
CA GLN A 139 2.86 -11.26 0.05
C GLN A 139 3.65 -10.03 -0.41
N MET A 140 3.36 -8.83 0.14
CA MET A 140 4.14 -7.64 -0.15
C MET A 140 5.58 -7.75 0.34
N GLY A 141 5.78 -8.33 1.53
CA GLY A 141 7.12 -8.66 2.04
C GLY A 141 7.84 -9.67 1.13
N LEU A 142 7.13 -10.73 0.71
CA LEU A 142 7.68 -11.71 -0.23
C LEU A 142 8.03 -11.10 -1.59
N ALA A 143 7.26 -10.14 -2.11
CA ALA A 143 7.59 -9.43 -3.33
C ALA A 143 9.00 -8.83 -3.27
N ASN A 144 9.30 -8.11 -2.17
CA ASN A 144 10.62 -7.53 -1.94
C ASN A 144 11.70 -8.60 -1.79
N LEU A 145 11.46 -9.60 -0.93
CA LEU A 145 12.46 -10.64 -0.64
C LEU A 145 12.79 -11.52 -1.85
N VAL A 146 11.83 -11.86 -2.70
CA VAL A 146 12.07 -12.63 -3.93
C VAL A 146 12.98 -11.85 -4.88
N LEU A 147 12.78 -10.53 -5.00
CA LEU A 147 13.66 -9.68 -5.79
C LEU A 147 15.08 -9.65 -5.19
N VAL A 148 15.19 -9.46 -3.88
CA VAL A 148 16.48 -9.41 -3.14
C VAL A 148 17.24 -10.73 -3.30
N TRP A 149 16.61 -11.84 -2.93
CA TRP A 149 17.25 -13.17 -2.98
C TRP A 149 17.60 -13.57 -4.41
N GLY A 150 16.70 -13.28 -5.37
CA GLY A 150 16.97 -13.56 -6.77
C GLY A 150 18.12 -12.73 -7.32
N ALA A 151 18.19 -11.43 -6.98
CA ALA A 151 19.29 -10.56 -7.41
C ALA A 151 20.62 -10.97 -6.79
N HIS A 152 20.66 -11.38 -5.51
CA HIS A 152 21.85 -11.91 -4.86
C HIS A 152 22.28 -13.26 -5.46
N ALA A 153 21.35 -14.18 -5.69
CA ALA A 153 21.65 -15.48 -6.28
C ALA A 153 22.18 -15.38 -7.72
N TRP A 154 21.73 -14.38 -8.47
CA TRP A 154 22.18 -14.13 -9.83
C TRP A 154 23.52 -13.39 -9.87
N GLY A 155 23.79 -12.52 -8.90
CA GLY A 155 25.00 -11.72 -8.74
C GLY A 155 24.72 -10.21 -8.66
N ILE A 156 25.40 -9.56 -7.73
CA ILE A 156 25.22 -8.11 -7.50
C ILE A 156 25.83 -7.29 -8.65
N GLU A 157 26.94 -7.75 -9.20
CA GLU A 157 27.70 -7.03 -10.23
C GLU A 157 27.12 -7.20 -11.65
N VAL A 158 26.16 -8.11 -11.84
CA VAL A 158 25.52 -8.35 -13.13
C VAL A 158 24.09 -7.82 -13.16
N MET A 159 23.55 -7.60 -14.35
CA MET A 159 22.17 -7.16 -14.51
C MET A 159 21.21 -8.22 -13.96
N THR A 160 20.19 -7.77 -13.22
CA THR A 160 19.16 -8.63 -12.66
C THR A 160 18.25 -9.15 -13.77
N PRO A 161 17.92 -10.44 -13.82
CA PRO A 161 17.02 -10.98 -14.84
C PRO A 161 15.62 -10.39 -14.72
N VAL A 162 15.02 -10.06 -15.84
CA VAL A 162 13.69 -9.43 -15.91
C VAL A 162 12.57 -10.26 -15.29
N PHE A 163 12.67 -11.59 -15.28
CA PHE A 163 11.64 -12.45 -14.69
C PHE A 163 11.45 -12.18 -13.17
N LEU A 164 12.47 -11.68 -12.47
CA LEU A 164 12.35 -11.28 -11.06
C LEU A 164 11.44 -10.06 -10.88
N VAL A 165 11.41 -9.15 -11.86
CA VAL A 165 10.44 -8.05 -11.89
C VAL A 165 9.02 -8.57 -12.04
N PHE A 166 8.79 -9.54 -12.92
CA PHE A 166 7.49 -10.21 -13.05
C PHE A 166 7.09 -10.93 -11.75
N ALA A 167 8.03 -11.61 -11.09
CA ALA A 167 7.78 -12.25 -9.81
C ALA A 167 7.43 -11.24 -8.70
N TYR A 168 8.16 -10.11 -8.62
CA TYR A 168 7.83 -9.00 -7.72
C TYR A 168 6.39 -8.53 -7.93
N TYR A 169 6.02 -8.19 -9.16
CA TYR A 169 4.66 -7.72 -9.47
C TYR A 169 3.60 -8.79 -9.23
N LEU A 170 3.92 -10.08 -9.40
CA LEU A 170 2.99 -11.16 -9.08
C LEU A 170 2.60 -11.14 -7.60
N PHE A 171 3.57 -11.12 -6.70
CA PHE A 171 3.30 -11.06 -5.26
C PHE A 171 2.67 -9.73 -4.85
N ALA A 172 3.14 -8.60 -5.38
CA ALA A 172 2.57 -7.29 -5.08
C ALA A 172 1.11 -7.19 -5.51
N THR A 173 0.75 -7.67 -6.72
CA THR A 173 -0.64 -7.64 -7.22
C THR A 173 -1.55 -8.59 -6.45
N THR A 174 -1.08 -9.80 -6.13
CA THR A 174 -1.89 -10.73 -5.33
C THR A 174 -2.06 -10.23 -3.89
N ALA A 175 -1.08 -9.52 -3.35
CA ALA A 175 -1.20 -8.79 -2.09
C ALA A 175 -2.28 -7.70 -2.16
N GLU A 176 -2.27 -6.89 -3.21
CA GLU A 176 -3.27 -5.85 -3.44
C GLU A 176 -4.69 -6.42 -3.52
N LEU A 177 -4.87 -7.54 -4.23
CA LEU A 177 -6.16 -8.24 -4.33
C LEU A 177 -6.66 -8.80 -2.98
N CYS A 178 -5.75 -9.09 -2.05
CA CYS A 178 -6.12 -9.47 -0.68
C CYS A 178 -6.51 -8.26 0.18
N LEU A 179 -5.99 -7.06 -0.07
CA LEU A 179 -6.19 -5.88 0.78
C LEU A 179 -7.25 -4.93 0.25
N SER A 180 -7.11 -4.44 -0.98
CA SER A 180 -7.86 -3.28 -1.48
C SER A 180 -9.37 -3.55 -1.58
N PRO A 181 -9.87 -4.57 -2.28
CA PRO A 181 -11.31 -4.83 -2.37
C PRO A 181 -11.90 -5.26 -1.02
N VAL A 182 -11.11 -5.95 -0.19
CA VAL A 182 -11.52 -6.40 1.13
C VAL A 182 -11.65 -5.22 2.10
N GLY A 183 -10.70 -4.30 2.08
CA GLY A 183 -10.71 -3.10 2.91
C GLY A 183 -11.89 -2.19 2.59
N LEU A 184 -12.10 -1.86 1.31
CA LEU A 184 -13.24 -1.06 0.87
C LEU A 184 -14.59 -1.68 1.28
N SER A 185 -14.73 -3.01 1.09
CA SER A 185 -15.92 -3.74 1.52
C SER A 185 -16.10 -3.72 3.04
N ALA A 186 -15.02 -3.91 3.81
CA ALA A 186 -15.06 -3.90 5.27
C ALA A 186 -15.47 -2.51 5.81
N MET A 187 -14.89 -1.42 5.25
CA MET A 187 -15.26 -0.06 5.64
C MET A 187 -16.75 0.20 5.45
N ASN A 188 -17.31 -0.15 4.29
CA ASN A 188 -18.73 0.03 4.00
C ASN A 188 -19.65 -0.81 4.90
N ARG A 189 -19.24 -2.03 5.24
CA ARG A 189 -20.07 -2.98 5.99
C ARG A 189 -20.05 -2.74 7.49
N LEU A 190 -18.89 -2.36 8.04
CA LEU A 190 -18.69 -2.23 9.48
C LEU A 190 -19.03 -0.83 10.00
N ALA A 191 -18.89 0.21 9.16
CA ALA A 191 -19.13 1.60 9.57
C ALA A 191 -20.62 1.86 9.89
N PRO A 192 -20.92 2.55 11.00
CA PRO A 192 -22.24 3.10 11.24
C PRO A 192 -22.65 4.05 10.11
N LYS A 193 -23.94 4.04 9.72
CA LYS A 193 -24.42 4.81 8.55
C LYS A 193 -24.05 6.29 8.59
N PHE A 194 -24.09 6.92 9.76
CA PHE A 194 -23.79 8.35 9.93
C PHE A 194 -22.28 8.66 9.84
N LEU A 195 -21.39 7.65 9.98
CA LEU A 195 -19.94 7.79 9.84
C LEU A 195 -19.40 7.18 8.54
N ALA A 196 -20.22 6.53 7.73
CA ALA A 196 -19.75 5.76 6.57
C ALA A 196 -18.89 6.60 5.61
N SER A 197 -19.34 7.82 5.28
CA SER A 197 -18.57 8.72 4.39
C SER A 197 -17.24 9.15 5.01
N LEU A 198 -17.21 9.40 6.32
CA LEU A 198 -16.00 9.78 7.04
C LEU A 198 -14.99 8.62 7.05
N ILE A 199 -15.48 7.40 7.31
CA ILE A 199 -14.62 6.19 7.31
C ILE A 199 -14.05 5.91 5.93
N MET A 200 -14.85 6.07 4.86
CA MET A 200 -14.34 5.97 3.50
C MET A 200 -13.30 7.06 3.19
N GLY A 201 -13.54 8.29 3.65
CA GLY A 201 -12.57 9.36 3.56
C GLY A 201 -11.28 9.05 4.32
N ALA A 202 -11.38 8.48 5.53
CA ALA A 202 -10.23 8.05 6.33
C ALA A 202 -9.43 6.94 5.63
N TRP A 203 -10.08 6.00 4.96
CA TRP A 203 -9.41 4.98 4.16
C TRP A 203 -8.52 5.60 3.08
N PHE A 204 -9.08 6.48 2.24
CA PHE A 204 -8.32 7.14 1.18
C PHE A 204 -7.27 8.11 1.72
N TYR A 205 -7.57 8.76 2.86
CA TYR A 205 -6.59 9.60 3.54
C TYR A 205 -5.36 8.79 3.95
N MET A 206 -5.55 7.61 4.54
CA MET A 206 -4.44 6.75 4.94
C MET A 206 -3.70 6.12 3.75
N THR A 207 -4.37 5.94 2.61
CA THR A 207 -3.69 5.63 1.34
C THR A 207 -2.76 6.77 0.93
N ALA A 208 -3.22 8.03 1.01
CA ALA A 208 -2.37 9.19 0.73
C ALA A 208 -1.17 9.31 1.70
N VAL A 209 -1.36 8.97 2.98
CA VAL A 209 -0.25 8.85 3.95
C VAL A 209 0.74 7.77 3.51
N GLY A 210 0.24 6.62 3.03
CA GLY A 210 1.07 5.55 2.47
C GLY A 210 1.90 6.03 1.27
N ASN A 211 1.30 6.76 0.35
CA ASN A 211 2.00 7.33 -0.81
C ASN A 211 3.08 8.33 -0.38
N PHE A 212 2.82 9.13 0.66
CA PHE A 212 3.84 10.02 1.24
C PHE A 212 5.00 9.23 1.86
N VAL A 213 4.70 8.15 2.60
CA VAL A 213 5.72 7.23 3.15
C VAL A 213 6.53 6.60 2.01
N ALA A 214 5.88 6.21 0.90
CA ALA A 214 6.57 5.68 -0.28
C ALA A 214 7.58 6.69 -0.84
N GLY A 215 7.22 7.96 -0.92
CA GLY A 215 8.13 9.03 -1.32
C GLY A 215 9.36 9.13 -0.40
N LYS A 216 9.16 9.05 0.92
CA LYS A 216 10.26 9.06 1.90
C LYS A 216 11.17 7.83 1.81
N ILE A 217 10.60 6.66 1.54
CA ILE A 217 11.39 5.45 1.23
C ILE A 217 12.20 5.68 -0.05
N GLY A 218 11.58 6.24 -1.09
CA GLY A 218 12.26 6.60 -2.35
C GLY A 218 13.44 7.55 -2.15
N GLU A 219 13.29 8.60 -1.32
CA GLU A 219 14.39 9.50 -0.94
C GLU A 219 15.54 8.75 -0.25
N ALA A 220 15.23 7.84 0.68
CA ALA A 220 16.22 7.04 1.39
C ALA A 220 16.99 6.10 0.45
N THR A 221 16.35 5.63 -0.64
CA THR A 221 16.99 4.76 -1.64
C THR A 221 17.97 5.50 -2.57
N GLY A 222 17.89 6.82 -2.65
CA GLY A 222 18.76 7.65 -3.51
C GLY A 222 20.23 7.75 -3.06
N GLY A 223 20.59 7.22 -1.88
CA GLY A 223 21.95 7.25 -1.32
C GLY A 223 22.40 8.61 -0.83
N HIS A 224 23.40 8.65 0.06
CA HIS A 224 23.94 9.90 0.65
C HIS A 224 24.61 10.82 -0.38
N ASP A 225 25.11 10.28 -1.49
CA ASP A 225 25.82 11.02 -2.55
C ASP A 225 24.97 11.17 -3.83
N GLY A 226 23.67 10.92 -3.77
CA GLY A 226 22.77 10.94 -4.94
C GLY A 226 23.04 9.81 -5.95
N LYS A 227 23.90 8.84 -5.61
CA LYS A 227 24.18 7.65 -6.44
C LYS A 227 23.49 6.44 -5.82
N MET A 228 22.41 6.02 -6.45
CA MET A 228 21.75 4.78 -6.12
C MET A 228 22.66 3.59 -6.53
N THR A 229 22.96 2.72 -5.57
CA THR A 229 23.68 1.45 -5.85
C THR A 229 22.70 0.28 -5.78
N LYS A 230 22.95 -0.76 -6.58
CA LYS A 230 22.14 -1.98 -6.58
C LYS A 230 22.10 -2.60 -5.18
N ALA A 231 23.26 -2.75 -4.53
CA ALA A 231 23.36 -3.32 -3.20
C ALA A 231 22.57 -2.51 -2.15
N GLY A 232 22.78 -1.19 -2.09
CA GLY A 232 22.09 -0.34 -1.11
C GLY A 232 20.57 -0.35 -1.27
N LEU A 233 20.07 -0.45 -2.50
CA LEU A 233 18.65 -0.54 -2.77
C LEU A 233 18.09 -1.92 -2.35
N LEU A 234 18.83 -2.99 -2.62
CA LEU A 234 18.44 -4.33 -2.17
C LEU A 234 18.47 -4.47 -0.65
N ASP A 235 19.41 -3.83 0.06
CA ASP A 235 19.44 -3.80 1.54
C ASP A 235 18.18 -3.14 2.12
N ILE A 236 17.71 -2.05 1.50
CA ILE A 236 16.47 -1.38 1.90
C ILE A 236 15.26 -2.29 1.63
N TYR A 237 15.22 -2.96 0.48
CA TYR A 237 14.13 -3.89 0.16
C TYR A 237 14.14 -5.14 1.07
N ASP A 238 15.32 -5.62 1.46
CA ASP A 238 15.43 -6.70 2.45
C ASP A 238 14.84 -6.28 3.80
N LEU A 239 15.27 -5.13 4.31
CA LEU A 239 14.75 -4.58 5.57
C LEU A 239 13.21 -4.45 5.54
N PHE A 240 12.66 -3.77 4.53
CA PHE A 240 11.23 -3.57 4.42
C PHE A 240 10.48 -4.86 4.12
N GLY A 241 11.08 -5.79 3.39
CA GLY A 241 10.54 -7.12 3.17
C GLY A 241 10.31 -7.85 4.49
N TRP A 242 11.32 -7.89 5.36
CA TRP A 242 11.21 -8.53 6.69
C TRP A 242 10.28 -7.79 7.64
N ILE A 243 10.23 -6.45 7.62
CA ILE A 243 9.25 -5.68 8.39
C ILE A 243 7.83 -6.04 7.96
N ALA A 244 7.56 -6.10 6.65
CA ALA A 244 6.23 -6.45 6.14
C ALA A 244 5.83 -7.89 6.51
N ILE A 245 6.77 -8.86 6.44
CA ILE A 245 6.56 -10.23 6.91
C ILE A 245 6.22 -10.22 8.41
N GLY A 246 7.01 -9.54 9.24
CA GLY A 246 6.80 -9.49 10.68
C GLY A 246 5.43 -8.90 11.05
N VAL A 247 5.06 -7.78 10.44
CA VAL A 247 3.73 -7.17 10.63
C VAL A 247 2.62 -8.08 10.11
N GLY A 248 2.80 -8.69 8.94
CA GLY A 248 1.83 -9.63 8.35
C GLY A 248 1.57 -10.83 9.27
N VAL A 249 2.63 -11.44 9.83
CA VAL A 249 2.51 -12.53 10.82
C VAL A 249 1.78 -12.05 12.07
N ALA A 250 2.17 -10.90 12.63
CA ALA A 250 1.50 -10.33 13.79
C ALA A 250 0.00 -10.12 13.53
N VAL A 251 -0.37 -9.53 12.39
CA VAL A 251 -1.78 -9.33 12.00
C VAL A 251 -2.52 -10.66 11.87
N LEU A 252 -1.90 -11.71 11.32
CA LEU A 252 -2.50 -13.04 11.24
C LEU A 252 -2.75 -13.64 12.63
N LEU A 253 -1.80 -13.51 13.54
CA LEU A 253 -1.94 -13.99 14.92
C LEU A 253 -3.04 -13.24 15.68
N PHE A 254 -3.19 -11.95 15.45
CA PHE A 254 -4.24 -11.12 16.08
C PHE A 254 -5.59 -11.19 15.36
N SER A 255 -5.65 -11.73 14.15
CA SER A 255 -6.87 -11.75 13.33
C SER A 255 -8.09 -12.44 14.00
N PRO A 256 -7.94 -13.50 14.83
CA PRO A 256 -9.07 -14.09 15.54
C PRO A 256 -9.70 -13.16 16.59
N VAL A 257 -8.92 -12.23 17.17
CA VAL A 257 -9.38 -11.27 18.18
C VAL A 257 -10.16 -10.12 17.54
N VAL A 258 -9.79 -9.74 16.32
CA VAL A 258 -10.40 -8.60 15.57
C VAL A 258 -11.55 -9.07 14.66
N ARG A 259 -11.90 -10.34 14.66
CA ARG A 259 -12.93 -10.95 13.81
C ARG A 259 -14.36 -10.55 14.16
#